data_14145dee2fe5456abcd8d1ba1ffd4707
#
_entry.id   14145dee2fe5456abcd8d1ba1ffd4707
#
_cell.length_a   1.000
_cell.length_b   1.000
_cell.length_c   1.000
_cell.angle_alpha   90.00
_cell.angle_beta   90.00
_cell.angle_gamma   90.00
#
_symmetry.space_group_name_H-M   'P 1'
#
loop_
_entity.id
_entity.type
_entity.pdbx_description
1 polymer ?
#
loop_
_entity_poly.entity_id
_entity_poly.type
_entity_poly.pdbx_seq_one_letter_code
_entity_poly.pdbx_strand_id
1 'polypeptide(L)'
;MGMHFDRQRLQAVLENYELWWEGKLDRALVRGVISGYYPPSHTAKAPRLSQATCDDFSWTAEEVIDAEDAYLSTCEFFADGYPVMDFAAFGPGVLAAMLGSELDNSRGQIWFLPCEEDITKLHVSYDPNNKWARRIKDLYRAGHERWNGAVIMTLPDLGGIMDILASLMGAENLMFARVD
;
A
#
# COMPACT_ATOMS: atom_id res chain seq x y z
N MET A 1 -4.64 17.64 -18.44
CA MET A 1 -3.24 17.19 -18.68
C MET A 1 -2.96 16.19 -17.56
N GLY A 2 -2.58 14.95 -17.87
CA GLY A 2 -2.39 13.92 -16.86
C GLY A 2 -1.02 14.02 -16.18
N MET A 3 -0.61 12.94 -15.53
CA MET A 3 0.71 12.78 -14.92
C MET A 3 1.84 13.02 -15.96
N HIS A 4 2.92 13.69 -15.55
CA HIS A 4 4.10 13.99 -16.39
C HIS A 4 5.08 12.81 -16.47
N PHE A 5 4.52 11.61 -16.60
CA PHE A 5 5.26 10.36 -16.65
C PHE A 5 4.43 9.32 -17.42
N ASP A 6 5.07 8.51 -18.22
CA ASP A 6 4.40 7.50 -19.04
C ASP A 6 5.06 6.12 -18.93
N ARG A 7 4.41 5.13 -19.53
CA ARG A 7 4.87 3.75 -19.51
C ARG A 7 6.21 3.56 -20.23
N GLN A 8 6.49 4.33 -21.26
CA GLN A 8 7.75 4.22 -22.00
C GLN A 8 8.92 4.68 -21.13
N ARG A 9 8.74 5.79 -20.39
CA ARG A 9 9.73 6.28 -19.44
C ARG A 9 9.93 5.29 -18.29
N LEU A 10 8.83 4.67 -17.78
CA LEU A 10 8.94 3.64 -16.76
C LEU A 10 9.78 2.46 -17.26
N GLN A 11 9.55 2.00 -18.48
CA GLN A 11 10.32 0.89 -19.06
C GLN A 11 11.82 1.20 -19.09
N ALA A 12 12.20 2.39 -19.53
CA ALA A 12 13.60 2.82 -19.57
C ALA A 12 14.23 2.91 -18.18
N VAL A 13 13.45 3.33 -17.17
CA VAL A 13 13.89 3.34 -15.77
C VAL A 13 14.10 1.91 -15.26
N LEU A 14 13.16 1.00 -15.52
CA LEU A 14 13.27 -0.40 -15.08
C LEU A 14 14.47 -1.11 -15.71
N GLU A 15 14.80 -0.82 -16.97
CA GLU A 15 16.03 -1.30 -17.63
C GLU A 15 17.30 -0.86 -16.89
N ASN A 16 17.34 0.38 -16.36
CA ASN A 16 18.46 0.84 -15.53
C ASN A 16 18.53 0.07 -14.20
N TYR A 17 17.39 -0.28 -13.58
CA TYR A 17 17.35 -1.10 -12.38
C TYR A 17 17.84 -2.53 -12.66
N GLU A 18 17.48 -3.12 -13.78
CA GLU A 18 17.98 -4.45 -14.21
C GLU A 18 19.50 -4.41 -14.42
N LEU A 19 20.01 -3.42 -15.17
CA LEU A 19 21.44 -3.25 -15.39
C LEU A 19 22.21 -3.04 -14.08
N TRP A 20 21.63 -2.29 -13.14
CA TRP A 20 22.24 -2.08 -11.82
C TRP A 20 22.28 -3.39 -11.03
N TRP A 21 21.19 -4.15 -11.02
CA TRP A 21 21.10 -5.43 -10.33
C TRP A 21 22.11 -6.45 -10.87
N GLU A 22 22.36 -6.42 -12.18
CA GLU A 22 23.36 -7.25 -12.86
C GLU A 22 24.79 -6.73 -12.72
N GLY A 23 25.01 -5.60 -12.04
CA GLY A 23 26.32 -4.97 -11.93
C GLY A 23 26.87 -4.38 -13.23
N LYS A 24 25.98 -4.09 -14.20
CA LYS A 24 26.33 -3.57 -15.53
C LYS A 24 26.07 -2.07 -15.69
N LEU A 25 25.36 -1.44 -14.77
CA LEU A 25 25.17 0.00 -14.80
C LEU A 25 26.44 0.68 -14.27
N ASP A 26 26.99 1.61 -15.03
CA ASP A 26 28.27 2.30 -14.76
C ASP A 26 28.14 3.49 -13.78
N ARG A 27 26.94 3.67 -13.19
CA ARG A 27 26.62 4.72 -12.21
C ARG A 27 25.73 4.19 -11.09
N ALA A 28 25.59 4.97 -10.03
CA ALA A 28 24.59 4.72 -9.01
C ALA A 28 23.16 4.93 -9.57
N LEU A 29 22.19 4.17 -9.06
CA LEU A 29 20.78 4.50 -9.21
C LEU A 29 20.44 5.72 -8.36
N VAL A 30 19.76 6.69 -8.95
CA VAL A 30 19.34 7.91 -8.28
C VAL A 30 17.83 8.08 -8.47
N ARG A 31 17.06 7.87 -7.40
CA ARG A 31 15.61 8.07 -7.41
C ARG A 31 15.27 9.42 -6.78
N GLY A 32 14.86 10.37 -7.62
CA GLY A 32 14.39 11.68 -7.17
C GLY A 32 12.91 11.88 -7.50
N VAL A 33 12.15 12.39 -6.53
CA VAL A 33 10.74 12.79 -6.72
C VAL A 33 10.53 14.12 -6.00
N ILE A 34 9.97 15.12 -6.71
CA ILE A 34 9.56 16.39 -6.12
C ILE A 34 8.05 16.52 -6.27
N SER A 35 7.34 16.52 -5.16
CA SER A 35 5.89 16.76 -5.14
C SER A 35 5.58 18.27 -5.16
N GLY A 36 4.44 18.62 -5.77
CA GLY A 36 4.05 20.04 -5.91
C GLY A 36 4.89 20.82 -6.91
N TYR A 37 5.62 20.15 -7.78
CA TYR A 37 6.40 20.78 -8.85
C TYR A 37 5.48 21.34 -9.95
N TYR A 38 4.43 20.62 -10.28
CA TYR A 38 3.39 21.06 -11.22
C TYR A 38 2.09 21.36 -10.48
N PRO A 39 1.20 22.21 -11.04
CA PRO A 39 -0.16 22.31 -10.55
C PRO A 39 -0.91 20.97 -10.74
N PRO A 40 -1.83 20.62 -9.84
CA PRO A 40 -2.60 19.38 -10.01
C PRO A 40 -3.41 19.42 -11.32
N SER A 41 -3.51 18.29 -11.99
CA SER A 41 -4.25 18.18 -13.26
C SER A 41 -5.75 18.40 -13.08
N HIS A 42 -6.27 18.12 -11.89
CA HIS A 42 -7.66 18.28 -11.50
C HIS A 42 -7.78 18.31 -9.96
N THR A 43 -8.98 18.60 -9.46
CA THR A 43 -9.29 18.56 -8.04
C THR A 43 -10.07 17.27 -7.76
N ALA A 44 -9.48 16.36 -7.01
CA ALA A 44 -10.14 15.16 -6.54
C ALA A 44 -11.10 15.46 -5.37
N LYS A 45 -12.13 14.63 -5.20
CA LYS A 45 -13.10 14.73 -4.11
C LYS A 45 -12.67 13.92 -2.90
N ALA A 46 -12.18 12.70 -3.14
CA ALA A 46 -11.72 11.81 -2.09
C ALA A 46 -10.38 12.29 -1.51
N PRO A 47 -10.09 11.97 -0.24
CA PRO A 47 -8.74 12.09 0.30
C PRO A 47 -7.81 11.07 -0.33
N ARG A 48 -6.51 11.33 -0.29
CA ARG A 48 -5.49 10.35 -0.65
C ARG A 48 -5.48 9.19 0.33
N LEU A 49 -5.05 8.03 -0.16
CA LEU A 49 -4.87 6.85 0.67
C LEU A 49 -3.76 7.10 1.72
N SER A 50 -4.09 6.91 2.98
CA SER A 50 -3.20 7.06 4.13
C SER A 50 -3.65 6.16 5.27
N GLN A 51 -2.86 6.03 6.32
CA GLN A 51 -3.29 5.31 7.52
C GLN A 51 -4.56 5.90 8.16
N ALA A 52 -4.76 7.22 8.05
CA ALA A 52 -5.93 7.89 8.58
C ALA A 52 -7.19 7.75 7.70
N THR A 53 -7.06 7.28 6.46
CA THR A 53 -8.16 7.24 5.47
C THR A 53 -8.40 5.86 4.86
N CYS A 54 -7.57 4.86 5.17
CA CYS A 54 -7.63 3.55 4.54
C CYS A 54 -8.92 2.78 4.88
N ASP A 55 -9.55 3.07 6.01
CA ASP A 55 -10.79 2.49 6.51
C ASP A 55 -12.06 3.28 6.11
N ASP A 56 -11.90 4.40 5.43
CA ASP A 56 -13.04 5.16 4.92
C ASP A 56 -13.60 4.51 3.65
N PHE A 57 -14.58 3.62 3.84
CA PHE A 57 -15.28 2.93 2.77
C PHE A 57 -16.40 3.76 2.14
N SER A 58 -16.60 5.02 2.53
CA SER A 58 -17.54 5.93 1.88
C SER A 58 -17.07 6.35 0.48
N TRP A 59 -15.75 6.29 0.22
CA TRP A 59 -15.14 6.55 -1.07
C TRP A 59 -14.92 5.26 -1.86
N THR A 60 -15.29 5.28 -3.13
CA THR A 60 -15.00 4.15 -4.03
C THR A 60 -13.50 4.01 -4.30
N ALA A 61 -13.08 2.87 -4.83
CA ALA A 61 -11.69 2.67 -5.21
C ALA A 61 -11.25 3.65 -6.30
N GLU A 62 -12.13 3.92 -7.27
CA GLU A 62 -11.90 4.85 -8.39
C GLU A 62 -11.71 6.29 -7.89
N GLU A 63 -12.50 6.73 -6.89
CA GLU A 63 -12.37 8.07 -6.31
C GLU A 63 -11.05 8.23 -5.54
N VAL A 64 -10.61 7.20 -4.81
CA VAL A 64 -9.30 7.21 -4.13
C VAL A 64 -8.15 7.20 -5.15
N ILE A 65 -8.26 6.40 -6.21
CA ILE A 65 -7.28 6.38 -7.30
C ILE A 65 -7.25 7.73 -8.04
N ASP A 66 -8.39 8.38 -8.19
CA ASP A 66 -8.47 9.74 -8.76
C ASP A 66 -7.70 10.77 -7.90
N ALA A 67 -7.78 10.64 -6.56
CA ALA A 67 -7.02 11.48 -5.65
C ALA A 67 -5.51 11.23 -5.72
N GLU A 68 -5.09 9.96 -5.85
CA GLU A 68 -3.70 9.61 -6.06
C GLU A 68 -3.18 10.10 -7.44
N ASP A 69 -4.00 10.00 -8.49
CA ASP A 69 -3.66 10.52 -9.83
C ASP A 69 -3.49 12.03 -9.82
N ALA A 70 -4.39 12.76 -9.15
CA ALA A 70 -4.27 14.21 -8.97
C ALA A 70 -2.96 14.59 -8.26
N TYR A 71 -2.58 13.84 -7.21
CA TYR A 71 -1.31 14.05 -6.52
C TYR A 71 -0.11 13.70 -7.41
N LEU A 72 -0.10 12.54 -8.07
CA LEU A 72 1.00 12.12 -8.93
C LEU A 72 1.19 13.08 -10.12
N SER A 73 0.13 13.77 -10.57
CA SER A 73 0.22 14.80 -11.60
C SER A 73 1.00 16.03 -11.15
N THR A 74 1.15 16.25 -9.84
CA THR A 74 1.97 17.35 -9.29
C THR A 74 3.45 17.01 -9.20
N CYS A 75 3.82 15.74 -9.41
CA CYS A 75 5.17 15.27 -9.18
C CYS A 75 6.06 15.39 -10.43
N GLU A 76 7.30 15.79 -10.21
CA GLU A 76 8.38 15.61 -11.16
C GLU A 76 9.26 14.45 -10.71
N PHE A 77 9.59 13.56 -11.64
CA PHE A 77 10.40 12.36 -11.42
C PHE A 77 11.77 12.54 -12.07
N PHE A 78 12.84 12.53 -11.28
CA PHE A 78 14.20 12.76 -11.75
C PHE A 78 15.00 11.47 -11.85
N ALA A 79 15.90 11.43 -12.83
CA ALA A 79 16.82 10.32 -13.07
C ALA A 79 16.07 8.97 -13.13
N ASP A 80 16.34 8.06 -12.18
CA ASP A 80 15.69 6.76 -12.10
C ASP A 80 14.42 6.78 -11.20
N GLY A 81 13.87 7.99 -10.94
CA GLY A 81 12.62 8.16 -10.21
C GLY A 81 11.41 7.76 -11.06
N TYR A 82 10.41 7.17 -10.43
CA TYR A 82 9.17 6.75 -11.07
C TYR A 82 7.99 6.87 -10.10
N PRO A 83 6.75 6.98 -10.62
CA PRO A 83 5.56 7.09 -9.81
C PRO A 83 5.24 5.78 -9.09
N VAL A 84 4.88 5.91 -7.82
CA VAL A 84 4.51 4.78 -6.96
C VAL A 84 3.22 5.11 -6.24
N MET A 85 2.27 4.18 -6.23
CA MET A 85 1.19 4.14 -5.27
C MET A 85 1.56 3.15 -4.17
N ASP A 86 1.65 3.66 -2.93
CA ASP A 86 2.09 2.87 -1.78
C ASP A 86 0.91 2.34 -0.98
N PHE A 87 0.85 1.02 -0.81
CA PHE A 87 -0.16 0.32 -0.02
C PHE A 87 0.24 0.14 1.46
N ALA A 88 1.38 0.67 1.91
CA ALA A 88 1.75 0.71 3.32
C ALA A 88 0.75 1.50 4.19
N ALA A 89 -0.14 2.27 3.56
CA ALA A 89 -1.29 2.92 4.20
C ALA A 89 -2.21 1.96 4.97
N PHE A 90 -2.20 0.66 4.66
CA PHE A 90 -2.98 -0.35 5.38
C PHE A 90 -2.25 -0.91 6.61
N GLY A 91 -1.02 -0.47 6.88
CA GLY A 91 -0.20 -0.94 8.00
C GLY A 91 0.33 -2.38 7.84
N PRO A 92 1.29 -2.77 8.68
CA PRO A 92 1.99 -4.06 8.55
C PRO A 92 1.18 -5.27 9.00
N GLY A 93 0.02 -5.06 9.62
CA GLY A 93 -0.85 -6.12 10.12
C GLY A 93 -2.14 -6.31 9.32
N VAL A 94 -2.27 -5.72 8.12
CA VAL A 94 -3.52 -5.83 7.35
C VAL A 94 -3.94 -7.26 7.06
N LEU A 95 -3.00 -8.20 6.99
CA LEU A 95 -3.32 -9.62 6.89
C LEU A 95 -4.05 -10.11 8.14
N ALA A 96 -3.70 -9.66 9.35
CA ALA A 96 -4.45 -10.00 10.55
C ALA A 96 -5.89 -9.50 10.49
N ALA A 97 -6.13 -8.30 9.93
CA ALA A 97 -7.48 -7.80 9.70
C ALA A 97 -8.26 -8.62 8.66
N MET A 98 -7.58 -9.19 7.66
CA MET A 98 -8.19 -10.14 6.73
C MET A 98 -8.52 -11.48 7.40
N LEU A 99 -7.90 -11.79 8.53
CA LEU A 99 -8.04 -13.04 9.28
C LEU A 99 -8.90 -12.90 10.53
N GLY A 100 -9.41 -11.69 10.85
CA GLY A 100 -10.37 -11.49 11.92
C GLY A 100 -10.07 -10.39 12.92
N SER A 101 -8.84 -9.84 12.97
CA SER A 101 -8.53 -8.69 13.82
C SER A 101 -9.32 -7.46 13.40
N GLU A 102 -9.71 -6.64 14.35
CA GLU A 102 -10.25 -5.31 14.09
C GLU A 102 -9.10 -4.32 13.83
N LEU A 103 -9.25 -3.49 12.82
CA LEU A 103 -8.34 -2.38 12.54
C LEU A 103 -8.89 -1.13 13.23
N ASP A 104 -8.07 -0.49 14.06
CA ASP A 104 -8.32 0.81 14.68
C ASP A 104 -7.30 1.85 14.17
N ASN A 105 -7.78 2.93 13.56
CA ASN A 105 -6.98 4.07 13.13
C ASN A 105 -7.44 5.40 13.75
N SER A 106 -8.23 5.35 14.80
CA SER A 106 -8.84 6.51 15.47
C SER A 106 -7.84 7.57 15.92
N ARG A 107 -6.56 7.21 16.06
CA ARG A 107 -5.44 8.10 16.44
C ARG A 107 -4.55 8.51 15.26
N GLY A 108 -5.00 8.27 14.03
CA GLY A 108 -4.23 8.58 12.80
C GLY A 108 -3.10 7.59 12.49
N GLN A 109 -2.96 6.54 13.28
CA GLN A 109 -2.06 5.40 13.07
C GLN A 109 -2.86 4.12 13.17
N ILE A 110 -2.47 3.11 12.43
CA ILE A 110 -3.17 1.83 12.40
C ILE A 110 -2.69 0.94 13.53
N TRP A 111 -3.66 0.38 14.25
CA TRP A 111 -3.51 -0.69 15.23
C TRP A 111 -4.43 -1.83 14.88
N PHE A 112 -4.01 -3.05 15.22
CA PHE A 112 -4.81 -4.26 15.06
C PHE A 112 -5.15 -4.78 16.45
N LEU A 113 -6.46 -4.89 16.73
CA LEU A 113 -6.93 -5.33 18.02
C LEU A 113 -7.02 -6.86 18.05
N PRO A 114 -6.53 -7.52 19.10
CA PRO A 114 -6.59 -8.97 19.23
C PRO A 114 -8.03 -9.50 19.13
N CYS A 115 -8.21 -10.64 18.45
CA CYS A 115 -9.50 -11.30 18.30
C CYS A 115 -9.60 -12.62 19.07
N GLU A 116 -8.47 -13.19 19.50
CA GLU A 116 -8.41 -14.41 20.34
C GLU A 116 -7.18 -14.34 21.27
N GLU A 117 -7.33 -14.71 22.51
CA GLU A 117 -6.25 -14.70 23.50
C GLU A 117 -5.56 -16.07 23.66
N ASP A 118 -6.24 -17.14 23.29
CA ASP A 118 -5.81 -18.51 23.44
C ASP A 118 -5.39 -19.12 22.10
N ILE A 119 -4.10 -19.39 21.93
CA ILE A 119 -3.55 -19.95 20.69
C ILE A 119 -4.21 -21.25 20.25
N THR A 120 -4.69 -22.06 21.21
CA THR A 120 -5.36 -23.33 20.93
C THR A 120 -6.74 -23.17 20.32
N LYS A 121 -7.32 -21.97 20.46
CA LYS A 121 -8.63 -21.60 19.93
C LYS A 121 -8.55 -20.73 18.67
N LEU A 122 -7.35 -20.24 18.34
CA LEU A 122 -7.17 -19.40 17.19
C LEU A 122 -7.44 -20.19 15.91
N HIS A 123 -8.52 -19.83 15.22
CA HIS A 123 -8.87 -20.36 13.91
C HIS A 123 -8.62 -19.30 12.83
N VAL A 124 -7.71 -19.62 11.94
CA VAL A 124 -7.34 -18.75 10.83
C VAL A 124 -7.91 -19.31 9.53
N SER A 125 -8.79 -18.54 8.87
CA SER A 125 -9.33 -18.90 7.57
C SER A 125 -9.37 -17.68 6.65
N TYR A 126 -9.01 -17.88 5.38
CA TYR A 126 -9.13 -16.81 4.39
C TYR A 126 -10.57 -16.69 3.89
N ASP A 127 -11.17 -15.51 4.07
CA ASP A 127 -12.45 -15.15 3.46
C ASP A 127 -12.20 -14.23 2.24
N PRO A 128 -12.49 -14.68 1.02
CA PRO A 128 -12.36 -13.86 -0.18
C PRO A 128 -13.30 -12.64 -0.19
N ASN A 129 -14.35 -12.65 0.65
CA ASN A 129 -15.31 -11.57 0.82
C ASN A 129 -14.94 -10.60 1.96
N ASN A 130 -13.82 -10.84 2.68
CA ASN A 130 -13.34 -9.93 3.69
C ASN A 130 -13.21 -8.51 3.13
N LYS A 131 -13.70 -7.51 3.87
CA LYS A 131 -13.75 -6.11 3.44
C LYS A 131 -12.38 -5.55 3.03
N TRP A 132 -11.32 -5.91 3.76
CA TRP A 132 -9.96 -5.44 3.49
C TRP A 132 -9.38 -6.07 2.24
N ALA A 133 -9.54 -7.40 2.08
CA ALA A 133 -9.10 -8.11 0.89
C ALA A 133 -9.80 -7.57 -0.37
N ARG A 134 -11.09 -7.27 -0.29
CA ARG A 134 -11.87 -6.67 -1.39
C ARG A 134 -11.38 -5.26 -1.68
N ARG A 135 -11.27 -4.40 -0.65
CA ARG A 135 -10.83 -3.01 -0.79
C ARG A 135 -9.48 -2.92 -1.51
N ILE A 136 -8.50 -3.70 -1.08
CA ILE A 136 -7.17 -3.73 -1.70
C ILE A 136 -7.26 -4.19 -3.15
N LYS A 137 -7.99 -5.26 -3.44
CA LYS A 137 -8.19 -5.75 -4.82
C LYS A 137 -8.87 -4.70 -5.71
N ASP A 138 -9.87 -3.98 -5.20
CA ASP A 138 -10.58 -2.97 -5.97
C ASP A 138 -9.70 -1.76 -6.25
N LEU A 139 -8.87 -1.33 -5.30
CA LEU A 139 -7.85 -0.29 -5.52
C LEU A 139 -6.83 -0.72 -6.59
N TYR A 140 -6.35 -1.98 -6.57
CA TYR A 140 -5.45 -2.49 -7.62
C TYR A 140 -6.11 -2.47 -9.00
N ARG A 141 -7.38 -2.89 -9.10
CA ARG A 141 -8.11 -2.87 -10.37
C ARG A 141 -8.27 -1.44 -10.89
N ALA A 142 -8.77 -0.54 -10.04
CA ALA A 142 -8.96 0.86 -10.40
C ALA A 142 -7.64 1.54 -10.81
N GLY A 143 -6.55 1.30 -10.08
CA GLY A 143 -5.23 1.82 -10.41
C GLY A 143 -4.66 1.25 -11.72
N HIS A 144 -4.85 -0.05 -11.95
CA HIS A 144 -4.45 -0.69 -13.20
C HIS A 144 -5.20 -0.09 -14.41
N GLU A 145 -6.51 0.09 -14.29
CA GLU A 145 -7.35 0.70 -15.32
C GLU A 145 -6.95 2.17 -15.56
N ARG A 146 -6.70 2.95 -14.48
CA ARG A 146 -6.35 4.37 -14.58
C ARG A 146 -5.01 4.60 -15.23
N TRP A 147 -3.97 3.87 -14.83
CA TRP A 147 -2.57 4.16 -15.20
C TRP A 147 -2.00 3.23 -16.26
N ASN A 148 -2.70 2.15 -16.61
CA ASN A 148 -2.26 1.20 -17.63
C ASN A 148 -0.77 0.79 -17.51
N GLY A 149 -0.30 0.58 -16.29
CA GLY A 149 1.06 0.17 -15.99
C GLY A 149 2.11 1.31 -16.00
N ALA A 150 1.71 2.59 -16.00
CA ALA A 150 2.64 3.72 -15.86
C ALA A 150 3.00 4.02 -14.39
N VAL A 151 2.28 3.47 -13.41
CA VAL A 151 2.51 3.62 -11.97
C VAL A 151 2.79 2.26 -11.37
N ILE A 152 3.84 2.15 -10.57
CA ILE A 152 4.10 0.96 -9.77
C ILE A 152 3.19 0.99 -8.53
N MET A 153 2.37 -0.03 -8.36
CA MET A 153 1.59 -0.24 -7.16
C MET A 153 2.32 -1.25 -6.28
N THR A 154 2.72 -0.82 -5.07
CA THR A 154 3.45 -1.70 -4.13
C THR A 154 2.52 -2.78 -3.60
N LEU A 155 3.08 -3.87 -3.09
CA LEU A 155 2.31 -4.80 -2.26
C LEU A 155 2.01 -4.14 -0.91
N PRO A 156 0.84 -4.42 -0.29
CA PRO A 156 0.64 -4.08 1.11
C PRO A 156 1.65 -4.83 1.96
N ASP A 157 2.03 -4.26 3.08
CA ASP A 157 2.85 -4.98 4.05
C ASP A 157 1.99 -6.07 4.70
N LEU A 158 2.31 -7.32 4.41
CA LEU A 158 1.58 -8.47 4.95
C LEU A 158 2.14 -8.94 6.30
N GLY A 159 3.21 -8.29 6.79
CA GLY A 159 3.88 -8.63 8.03
C GLY A 159 4.61 -9.99 8.00
N GLY A 160 5.30 -10.29 9.09
CA GLY A 160 5.86 -11.60 9.35
C GLY A 160 4.86 -12.48 10.13
N ILE A 161 5.12 -13.79 10.20
CA ILE A 161 4.24 -14.74 10.92
C ILE A 161 4.04 -14.31 12.37
N MET A 162 5.12 -13.89 13.06
CA MET A 162 5.05 -13.45 14.46
C MET A 162 4.29 -12.13 14.62
N ASP A 163 4.42 -11.20 13.67
CA ASP A 163 3.70 -9.93 13.69
C ASP A 163 2.20 -10.15 13.52
N ILE A 164 1.82 -11.07 12.62
CA ILE A 164 0.42 -11.44 12.41
C ILE A 164 -0.16 -12.15 13.62
N LEU A 165 0.57 -13.10 14.22
CA LEU A 165 0.13 -13.76 15.45
C LEU A 165 0.00 -12.76 16.60
N ALA A 166 0.95 -11.82 16.76
CA ALA A 166 0.86 -10.77 17.78
C ALA A 166 -0.34 -9.84 17.54
N SER A 167 -0.69 -9.56 16.29
CA SER A 167 -1.87 -8.78 15.94
C SER A 167 -3.19 -9.53 16.23
N LEU A 168 -3.21 -10.87 16.05
CA LEU A 168 -4.39 -11.71 16.27
C LEU A 168 -4.63 -12.00 17.76
N MET A 169 -3.57 -12.11 18.56
CA MET A 169 -3.63 -12.58 19.95
C MET A 169 -3.26 -11.53 20.99
N GLY A 170 -2.56 -10.47 20.60
CA GLY A 170 -1.81 -9.60 21.50
C GLY A 170 -0.39 -10.13 21.77
N ALA A 171 0.57 -9.21 21.83
CA ALA A 171 1.98 -9.55 22.01
C ALA A 171 2.26 -10.30 23.33
N GLU A 172 1.60 -9.91 24.42
CA GLU A 172 1.76 -10.56 25.73
C GLU A 172 1.27 -12.01 25.70
N ASN A 173 0.06 -12.27 25.20
CA ASN A 173 -0.51 -13.60 25.10
C ASN A 173 0.35 -14.52 24.23
N LEU A 174 0.87 -13.99 23.12
CA LEU A 174 1.77 -14.73 22.25
C LEU A 174 3.10 -15.08 22.94
N MET A 175 3.62 -14.19 23.79
CA MET A 175 4.85 -14.49 24.57
C MET A 175 4.59 -15.59 25.60
N PHE A 176 3.48 -15.57 26.30
CA PHE A 176 3.13 -16.61 27.27
C PHE A 176 2.88 -17.96 26.59
N ALA A 177 2.22 -17.98 25.43
CA ALA A 177 1.97 -19.21 24.68
C ALA A 177 3.24 -19.95 24.20
N ARG A 178 4.42 -19.30 24.25
CA ARG A 178 5.72 -19.93 23.92
C ARG A 178 6.39 -20.62 25.10
N VAL A 179 5.90 -20.43 26.31
CA VAL A 179 6.56 -20.90 27.55
C VAL A 179 5.91 -22.18 28.08
N ASP A 180 4.69 -22.47 27.67
CA ASP A 180 3.94 -23.68 27.99
C ASP A 180 4.05 -24.73 26.89
#